data_3154e1bdc09ca95c04ca666983dcd1af
#
_entry.id   3154e1bdc09ca95c04ca666983dcd1af
#
_cell.length_a   1.000
_cell.length_b   1.000
_cell.length_c   1.000
_cell.angle_alpha   90.00
_cell.angle_beta   90.00
_cell.angle_gamma   90.00
#
_symmetry.space_group_name_H-M   'P 1'
#
loop_
_entity.id
_entity.type
_entity.pdbx_description
1 polymer ?
#
loop_
_entity_poly.entity_id
_entity_poly.type
_entity_poly.pdbx_seq_one_letter_code
_entity_poly.pdbx_strand_id
1 'polypeptide(L)'
;GIPANNSSDPRHSAFADAEFSPGSDGSISLWSNMLGLAATFSPETVEEFGRIAREEYRALGLATALSPQADLGTDPRWYRYSSTFGPEPRLVTDLTRAYADGFQTDPTAGGWGNGSVNAMVKHWPGGGSGEGGRDAHYGNGKFAVYPGGCYEQHKIPFLEGAFKLTGGTEKASAVMPYYTISY
;
A
#
# COMPACT_ATOMS: atom_id res chain seq x y z
N GLY A 1 -4.98 28.26 12.93
CA GLY A 1 -4.21 27.82 11.76
C GLY A 1 -4.71 26.46 11.28
N ILE A 2 -4.30 26.06 10.08
CA ILE A 2 -4.55 24.70 9.57
C ILE A 2 -3.50 23.77 10.17
N PRO A 3 -3.88 22.67 10.87
CA PRO A 3 -2.89 21.74 11.42
C PRO A 3 -2.10 21.04 10.31
N ALA A 4 -0.87 20.63 10.64
CA ALA A 4 -0.08 19.80 9.74
C ALA A 4 -0.72 18.43 9.57
N ASN A 5 -0.70 17.89 8.36
CA ASN A 5 -1.08 16.52 8.08
C ASN A 5 0.17 15.63 8.17
N ASN A 6 0.33 14.95 9.30
CA ASN A 6 1.45 14.03 9.51
C ASN A 6 1.20 12.73 8.74
N SER A 7 2.20 12.29 8.00
CA SER A 7 2.17 11.04 7.23
C SER A 7 3.34 10.13 7.59
N SER A 8 3.19 8.86 7.32
CA SER A 8 4.26 7.88 7.47
C SER A 8 4.11 6.76 6.46
N ASP A 9 5.24 6.23 6.00
CA ASP A 9 5.31 4.92 5.39
C ASP A 9 4.90 3.83 6.39
N PRO A 10 4.59 2.59 5.94
CA PRO A 10 4.16 1.51 6.83
C PRO A 10 5.16 1.24 7.95
N ARG A 11 4.69 1.16 9.20
CA ARG A 11 5.53 0.98 10.39
C ARG A 11 5.32 -0.36 11.10
N HIS A 12 4.37 -1.14 10.66
CA HIS A 12 3.89 -2.33 11.35
C HIS A 12 4.60 -3.62 10.93
N SER A 13 5.66 -3.54 10.11
CA SER A 13 6.44 -4.72 9.73
C SER A 13 7.42 -5.11 10.82
N ALA A 14 7.46 -6.41 11.14
CA ALA A 14 8.46 -6.99 12.03
C ALA A 14 9.87 -7.01 11.42
N PHE A 15 9.98 -6.73 10.13
CA PHE A 15 11.25 -6.70 9.41
C PHE A 15 11.56 -5.26 9.00
N ALA A 16 12.82 -4.87 9.18
CA ALA A 16 13.33 -3.66 8.58
C ALA A 16 13.30 -3.81 7.05
N ASP A 17 12.67 -2.88 6.36
CA ASP A 17 12.75 -2.79 4.90
C ASP A 17 13.69 -1.65 4.49
N ALA A 18 13.86 -1.46 3.19
CA ALA A 18 14.79 -0.48 2.67
C ALA A 18 14.34 0.99 2.89
N GLU A 19 13.12 1.22 3.33
CA GLU A 19 12.55 2.57 3.45
C GLU A 19 12.68 3.14 4.86
N PHE A 20 12.52 2.30 5.91
CA PHE A 20 12.68 2.74 7.30
C PHE A 20 12.71 1.54 8.26
N SER A 21 13.21 1.78 9.46
CA SER A 21 13.16 0.79 10.52
C SER A 21 11.74 0.64 11.08
N PRO A 22 11.29 -0.57 11.35
CA PRO A 22 10.03 -0.79 12.07
C PRO A 22 10.11 -0.14 13.46
N GLY A 23 8.97 0.18 14.03
CA GLY A 23 8.87 0.60 15.41
C GLY A 23 9.28 -0.54 16.33
N SER A 24 10.55 -0.63 16.68
CA SER A 24 11.13 -1.75 17.42
C SER A 24 11.08 -1.58 18.94
N ASP A 25 10.52 -0.50 19.44
CA ASP A 25 10.44 -0.16 20.86
C ASP A 25 9.20 -0.74 21.57
N GLY A 26 8.36 -1.49 20.86
CA GLY A 26 7.13 -2.07 21.38
C GLY A 26 5.96 -1.09 21.48
N SER A 27 6.07 0.11 20.92
CA SER A 27 5.02 1.12 20.95
C SER A 27 3.88 0.87 19.94
N ILE A 28 4.12 0.01 18.96
CA ILE A 28 3.12 -0.39 17.95
C ILE A 28 3.16 -1.89 17.73
N SER A 29 2.07 -2.45 17.22
CA SER A 29 1.98 -3.87 16.88
C SER A 29 2.87 -4.20 15.67
N LEU A 30 3.53 -5.35 15.73
CA LEU A 30 4.38 -5.84 14.64
C LEU A 30 3.70 -7.00 13.93
N TRP A 31 3.61 -6.86 12.62
CA TRP A 31 2.96 -7.80 11.71
C TRP A 31 3.97 -8.32 10.68
N SER A 32 3.56 -9.30 9.90
CA SER A 32 4.28 -9.67 8.70
C SER A 32 4.32 -8.51 7.69
N ASN A 33 5.32 -8.50 6.79
CA ASN A 33 5.30 -7.57 5.66
C ASN A 33 4.10 -7.86 4.72
N MET A 34 3.88 -7.01 3.74
CA MET A 34 2.72 -7.13 2.84
C MET A 34 2.70 -8.46 2.09
N LEU A 35 3.86 -8.97 1.66
CA LEU A 35 3.96 -10.26 0.99
C LEU A 35 3.57 -11.43 1.93
N GLY A 36 3.96 -11.36 3.20
CA GLY A 36 3.55 -12.32 4.21
C GLY A 36 2.05 -12.24 4.54
N LEU A 37 1.48 -11.05 4.59
CA LEU A 37 0.02 -10.87 4.70
C LEU A 37 -0.70 -11.44 3.48
N ALA A 38 -0.16 -11.23 2.27
CA ALA A 38 -0.72 -11.80 1.04
C ALA A 38 -0.70 -13.33 1.03
N ALA A 39 0.29 -13.95 1.67
CA ALA A 39 0.38 -15.41 1.79
C ALA A 39 -0.76 -16.03 2.62
N THR A 40 -1.53 -15.24 3.34
CA THR A 40 -2.76 -15.71 4.01
C THR A 40 -3.93 -15.90 3.05
N PHE A 41 -3.89 -15.27 1.86
CA PHE A 41 -4.98 -15.22 0.89
C PHE A 41 -6.32 -14.70 1.48
N SER A 42 -6.25 -13.92 2.57
CA SER A 42 -7.42 -13.45 3.29
C SER A 42 -7.53 -11.92 3.29
N PRO A 43 -8.46 -11.35 2.51
CA PRO A 43 -8.80 -9.93 2.60
C PRO A 43 -9.22 -9.52 4.02
N GLU A 44 -9.94 -10.39 4.75
CA GLU A 44 -10.39 -10.11 6.12
C GLU A 44 -9.21 -9.91 7.07
N THR A 45 -8.14 -10.70 6.93
CA THR A 45 -6.91 -10.55 7.73
C THR A 45 -6.21 -9.21 7.41
N VAL A 46 -6.19 -8.81 6.14
CA VAL A 46 -5.57 -7.55 5.71
C VAL A 46 -6.41 -6.33 6.15
N GLU A 47 -7.74 -6.46 6.11
CA GLU A 47 -8.64 -5.41 6.62
C GLU A 47 -8.48 -5.24 8.15
N GLU A 48 -8.39 -6.34 8.89
CA GLU A 48 -8.15 -6.32 10.34
C GLU A 48 -6.79 -5.69 10.67
N PHE A 49 -5.74 -6.04 9.91
CA PHE A 49 -4.45 -5.36 10.00
C PHE A 49 -4.62 -3.85 9.81
N GLY A 50 -5.31 -3.42 8.74
CA GLY A 50 -5.55 -2.01 8.45
C GLY A 50 -6.31 -1.30 9.56
N ARG A 51 -7.30 -1.96 10.14
CA ARG A 51 -8.08 -1.45 11.28
C ARG A 51 -7.21 -1.19 12.51
N ILE A 52 -6.36 -2.15 12.86
CA ILE A 52 -5.45 -2.03 14.02
C ILE A 52 -4.41 -0.94 13.76
N ALA A 53 -3.77 -0.99 12.60
CA ALA A 53 -2.77 0.00 12.21
C ALA A 53 -3.34 1.43 12.18
N ARG A 54 -4.59 1.60 11.75
CA ARG A 54 -5.29 2.88 11.78
C ARG A 54 -5.41 3.43 13.21
N GLU A 55 -5.83 2.60 14.15
CA GLU A 55 -5.97 3.02 15.56
C GLU A 55 -4.63 3.47 16.14
N GLU A 56 -3.57 2.72 15.86
CA GLU A 56 -2.22 3.06 16.30
C GLU A 56 -1.68 4.32 15.60
N TYR A 57 -1.94 4.50 14.31
CA TYR A 57 -1.59 5.73 13.58
C TYR A 57 -2.30 6.95 14.19
N ARG A 58 -3.58 6.83 14.51
CA ARG A 58 -4.32 7.91 15.17
C ARG A 58 -3.73 8.25 16.55
N ALA A 59 -3.35 7.23 17.33
CA ALA A 59 -2.72 7.42 18.63
C ALA A 59 -1.36 8.12 18.52
N LEU A 60 -0.61 7.89 17.44
CA LEU A 60 0.66 8.55 17.14
C LEU A 60 0.51 9.94 16.49
N GLY A 61 -0.72 10.40 16.24
CA GLY A 61 -0.97 11.67 15.56
C GLY A 61 -0.70 11.63 14.05
N LEU A 62 -0.66 10.43 13.45
CA LEU A 62 -0.53 10.24 12.02
C LEU A 62 -1.91 10.23 11.37
N ALA A 63 -2.08 11.02 10.32
CA ALA A 63 -3.35 11.18 9.62
C ALA A 63 -3.34 10.60 8.20
N THR A 64 -2.16 10.24 7.69
CA THR A 64 -1.99 9.67 6.34
C THR A 64 -0.99 8.53 6.37
N ALA A 65 -1.41 7.38 5.86
CA ALA A 65 -0.55 6.24 5.55
C ALA A 65 -0.10 6.34 4.07
N LEU A 66 1.21 6.35 3.83
CA LEU A 66 1.80 6.31 2.48
C LEU A 66 1.80 4.86 1.98
N SER A 67 0.63 4.27 1.91
CA SER A 67 0.38 2.86 1.65
C SER A 67 -1.08 2.61 1.27
N PRO A 68 -1.41 1.39 0.74
CA PRO A 68 -0.54 0.26 0.44
C PRO A 68 0.23 0.40 -0.87
N GLN A 69 1.25 -0.47 -1.08
CA GLN A 69 1.84 -0.69 -2.40
C GLN A 69 0.96 -1.64 -3.21
N ALA A 70 0.12 -1.08 -4.08
CA ALA A 70 -0.71 -1.82 -5.03
C ALA A 70 0.07 -2.26 -6.29
N ASP A 71 1.37 -2.08 -6.27
CA ASP A 71 2.27 -2.51 -7.34
C ASP A 71 2.23 -4.03 -7.52
N LEU A 72 2.08 -4.50 -8.75
CA LEU A 72 2.31 -5.91 -9.04
C LEU A 72 3.82 -6.19 -9.01
N GLY A 73 4.25 -7.00 -8.05
CA GLY A 73 5.65 -7.42 -7.95
C GLY A 73 5.95 -8.46 -9.03
N THR A 74 6.41 -8.04 -10.21
CA THR A 74 6.64 -8.94 -11.34
C THR A 74 8.08 -9.42 -11.44
N ASP A 75 9.02 -8.75 -10.77
CA ASP A 75 10.43 -9.17 -10.73
C ASP A 75 10.88 -9.34 -9.27
N PRO A 76 11.20 -10.57 -8.83
CA PRO A 76 11.59 -10.83 -7.43
C PRO A 76 12.97 -10.23 -7.07
N ARG A 77 13.73 -9.74 -8.03
CA ARG A 77 14.99 -9.02 -7.78
C ARG A 77 14.77 -7.57 -7.33
N TRP A 78 13.58 -7.04 -7.53
CA TRP A 78 13.23 -5.72 -7.03
C TRP A 78 13.22 -5.72 -5.50
N TYR A 79 14.06 -4.90 -4.88
CA TYR A 79 14.25 -4.94 -3.42
C TYR A 79 13.00 -4.58 -2.62
N ARG A 80 12.02 -3.87 -3.24
CA ARG A 80 10.73 -3.54 -2.63
C ARG A 80 9.65 -4.62 -2.86
N TYR A 81 10.02 -5.76 -3.45
CA TYR A 81 9.06 -6.84 -3.74
C TYR A 81 8.30 -7.28 -2.48
N SER A 82 8.98 -7.38 -1.34
CA SER A 82 8.38 -7.80 -0.06
C SER A 82 7.35 -6.82 0.51
N SER A 83 7.35 -5.58 0.03
CA SER A 83 6.38 -4.55 0.41
C SER A 83 5.14 -4.55 -0.48
N THR A 84 5.06 -5.44 -1.47
CA THR A 84 3.89 -5.65 -2.33
C THR A 84 3.07 -6.85 -1.86
N PHE A 85 1.84 -6.98 -2.37
CA PHE A 85 1.02 -8.18 -2.19
C PHE A 85 1.33 -9.29 -3.22
N GLY A 86 2.43 -9.16 -3.98
CA GLY A 86 2.85 -10.14 -4.98
C GLY A 86 2.44 -9.80 -6.41
N PRO A 87 2.51 -10.79 -7.34
CA PRO A 87 2.35 -10.53 -8.77
C PRO A 87 0.92 -10.79 -9.31
N GLU A 88 0.02 -11.39 -8.54
CA GLU A 88 -1.28 -11.84 -9.04
C GLU A 88 -2.30 -10.69 -8.96
N PRO A 89 -2.84 -10.18 -10.11
CA PRO A 89 -3.63 -8.96 -10.12
C PRO A 89 -4.91 -9.01 -9.27
N ARG A 90 -5.62 -10.14 -9.22
CA ARG A 90 -6.87 -10.26 -8.46
C ARG A 90 -6.61 -10.22 -6.96
N LEU A 91 -5.64 -11.01 -6.50
CA LEU A 91 -5.26 -11.02 -5.09
C LEU A 91 -4.81 -9.63 -4.65
N VAL A 92 -3.91 -9.00 -5.41
CA VAL A 92 -3.44 -7.63 -5.11
C VAL A 92 -4.61 -6.64 -5.07
N THR A 93 -5.57 -6.76 -5.98
CA THR A 93 -6.77 -5.92 -6.00
C THR A 93 -7.59 -6.06 -4.73
N ASP A 94 -7.89 -7.30 -4.33
CA ASP A 94 -8.73 -7.56 -3.16
C ASP A 94 -8.03 -7.16 -1.86
N LEU A 95 -6.72 -7.42 -1.74
CA LEU A 95 -5.93 -7.03 -0.58
C LEU A 95 -5.68 -5.51 -0.52
N THR A 96 -5.51 -4.84 -1.66
CA THR A 96 -5.42 -3.38 -1.71
C THR A 96 -6.71 -2.72 -1.23
N ARG A 97 -7.86 -3.24 -1.66
CA ARG A 97 -9.18 -2.77 -1.21
C ARG A 97 -9.32 -2.95 0.30
N ALA A 98 -9.10 -4.16 0.80
CA ALA A 98 -9.21 -4.50 2.20
C ALA A 98 -8.30 -3.64 3.10
N TYR A 99 -7.06 -3.44 2.67
CA TYR A 99 -6.12 -2.57 3.37
C TYR A 99 -6.63 -1.14 3.47
N ALA A 100 -7.05 -0.55 2.34
CA ALA A 100 -7.52 0.82 2.30
C ALA A 100 -8.85 0.99 3.07
N ASP A 101 -9.75 0.02 2.99
CA ASP A 101 -10.98 0.00 3.79
C ASP A 101 -10.67 -0.03 5.29
N GLY A 102 -9.73 -0.86 5.74
CA GLY A 102 -9.30 -0.92 7.14
C GLY A 102 -8.72 0.40 7.65
N PHE A 103 -7.92 1.09 6.84
CA PHE A 103 -7.34 2.39 7.21
C PHE A 103 -8.35 3.54 7.17
N GLN A 104 -9.26 3.56 6.22
CA GLN A 104 -10.13 4.71 6.00
C GLN A 104 -11.46 4.65 6.74
N THR A 105 -12.01 3.46 6.92
CA THR A 105 -13.34 3.33 7.50
C THR A 105 -13.33 3.53 9.01
N ASP A 106 -13.96 4.61 9.47
CA ASP A 106 -14.29 4.79 10.88
C ASP A 106 -15.57 3.98 11.19
N PRO A 107 -15.50 2.96 12.06
CA PRO A 107 -16.65 2.11 12.33
C PRO A 107 -17.82 2.88 13.00
N THR A 108 -17.54 4.00 13.66
CA THR A 108 -18.57 4.81 14.31
C THR A 108 -19.33 5.66 13.30
N ALA A 109 -18.69 6.03 12.19
CA ALA A 109 -19.29 6.83 11.12
C ALA A 109 -19.79 5.98 9.94
N GLY A 110 -19.35 4.71 9.85
CA GLY A 110 -19.66 3.87 8.69
C GLY A 110 -18.97 4.34 7.40
N GLY A 111 -17.91 5.11 7.50
CA GLY A 111 -17.18 5.72 6.39
C GLY A 111 -16.11 6.68 6.91
N TRP A 112 -16.02 7.87 6.33
CA TRP A 112 -15.11 8.91 6.83
C TRP A 112 -15.53 9.42 8.20
N GLY A 113 -14.60 9.47 9.15
CA GLY A 113 -14.82 9.97 10.50
C GLY A 113 -13.54 10.39 11.19
N ASN A 114 -13.65 10.76 12.47
CA ASN A 114 -12.50 11.21 13.27
C ASN A 114 -11.46 10.11 13.48
N GLY A 115 -11.86 8.85 13.40
CA GLY A 115 -10.97 7.70 13.50
C GLY A 115 -10.28 7.34 12.17
N SER A 116 -10.64 7.95 11.05
CA SER A 116 -10.07 7.63 9.74
C SER A 116 -8.60 8.03 9.61
N VAL A 117 -7.85 7.24 8.86
CA VAL A 117 -6.52 7.57 8.36
C VAL A 117 -6.55 7.50 6.83
N ASN A 118 -6.04 8.51 6.18
CA ASN A 118 -5.99 8.57 4.72
C ASN A 118 -5.07 7.47 4.17
N ALA A 119 -5.50 6.73 3.16
CA ALA A 119 -4.65 5.80 2.42
C ALA A 119 -4.15 6.48 1.14
N MET A 120 -2.82 6.60 1.00
CA MET A 120 -2.17 7.06 -0.22
C MET A 120 -1.61 5.86 -0.96
N VAL A 121 -2.41 5.30 -1.84
CA VAL A 121 -2.05 4.08 -2.59
C VAL A 121 -0.95 4.38 -3.59
N LYS A 122 0.04 3.48 -3.69
CA LYS A 122 1.25 3.68 -4.47
C LYS A 122 1.67 2.42 -5.23
N HIS A 123 2.42 2.54 -6.34
CA HIS A 123 2.84 3.76 -7.03
C HIS A 123 2.23 3.77 -8.43
N TRP A 124 1.30 4.65 -8.65
CA TRP A 124 0.56 4.72 -9.92
C TRP A 124 1.49 4.96 -11.13
N PRO A 125 1.28 4.27 -12.26
CA PRO A 125 0.25 3.26 -12.57
C PRO A 125 0.68 1.81 -12.29
N GLY A 126 1.77 1.59 -11.55
CA GLY A 126 2.36 0.31 -11.17
C GLY A 126 3.87 0.38 -11.20
N GLY A 127 4.52 0.33 -10.02
CA GLY A 127 5.97 0.46 -9.87
C GLY A 127 6.74 -0.85 -9.94
N GLY A 128 6.06 -2.00 -9.95
CA GLY A 128 6.68 -3.32 -9.83
C GLY A 128 7.28 -3.90 -11.12
N SER A 129 7.26 -3.15 -12.22
CA SER A 129 7.74 -3.58 -13.55
C SER A 129 9.01 -2.85 -13.99
N GLY A 130 9.85 -2.42 -13.06
CA GLY A 130 11.14 -1.82 -13.37
C GLY A 130 12.02 -2.76 -14.19
N GLU A 131 12.64 -2.25 -15.25
CA GLU A 131 13.48 -3.03 -16.15
C GLU A 131 14.58 -3.76 -15.38
N GLY A 132 14.59 -5.09 -15.47
CA GLY A 132 15.57 -5.95 -14.77
C GLY A 132 15.48 -5.90 -13.24
N GLY A 133 14.33 -5.57 -12.68
CA GLY A 133 14.12 -5.45 -11.24
C GLY A 133 14.75 -4.21 -10.61
N ARG A 134 15.15 -3.24 -11.42
CA ARG A 134 15.76 -2.00 -10.94
C ARG A 134 14.70 -1.07 -10.36
N ASP A 135 15.09 -0.30 -9.36
CA ASP A 135 14.20 0.64 -8.71
C ASP A 135 14.38 2.07 -9.23
N ALA A 136 13.27 2.80 -9.33
CA ALA A 136 13.23 4.15 -9.89
C ALA A 136 13.88 5.24 -9.02
N HIS A 137 14.23 4.94 -7.78
CA HIS A 137 15.03 5.85 -6.95
C HIS A 137 16.49 5.97 -7.43
N TYR A 138 16.93 5.05 -8.30
CA TYR A 138 18.27 5.05 -8.84
C TYR A 138 18.25 5.42 -10.33
N GLY A 139 19.25 6.16 -10.79
CA GLY A 139 19.31 6.66 -12.17
C GLY A 139 19.30 5.59 -13.26
N ASN A 140 19.65 4.36 -12.92
CA ASN A 140 19.60 3.19 -13.83
C ASN A 140 18.24 2.46 -13.82
N GLY A 141 17.28 2.87 -12.99
CA GLY A 141 15.95 2.24 -12.82
C GLY A 141 14.79 3.07 -13.38
N LYS A 142 15.04 4.03 -14.24
CA LYS A 142 14.03 5.00 -14.69
C LYS A 142 12.94 4.46 -15.63
N PHE A 143 13.09 3.25 -16.16
CA PHE A 143 12.12 2.68 -17.08
C PHE A 143 11.30 1.58 -16.45
N ALA A 144 9.97 1.68 -16.57
CA ALA A 144 9.06 0.58 -16.36
C ALA A 144 8.74 -0.06 -17.72
N VAL A 145 8.88 -1.37 -17.76
CA VAL A 145 8.62 -2.17 -18.97
C VAL A 145 7.54 -3.20 -18.66
N TYR A 146 6.71 -3.48 -19.63
CA TYR A 146 5.55 -4.36 -19.46
C TYR A 146 5.62 -5.52 -20.46
N PRO A 147 6.49 -6.53 -20.22
CA PRO A 147 6.64 -7.66 -21.12
C PRO A 147 5.29 -8.32 -21.43
N GLY A 148 5.06 -8.66 -22.69
CA GLY A 148 3.79 -9.24 -23.13
C GLY A 148 2.62 -8.25 -23.22
N GLY A 149 2.87 -6.95 -23.19
CA GLY A 149 1.81 -5.93 -23.25
C GLY A 149 0.95 -5.83 -22.01
N CYS A 150 1.48 -6.22 -20.83
CA CYS A 150 0.73 -6.37 -19.59
C CYS A 150 0.48 -5.05 -18.82
N TYR A 151 0.69 -3.89 -19.43
CA TYR A 151 0.50 -2.58 -18.78
C TYR A 151 -0.87 -2.43 -18.14
N GLU A 152 -1.94 -2.82 -18.82
CA GLU A 152 -3.31 -2.73 -18.29
C GLU A 152 -3.51 -3.54 -17.01
N GLN A 153 -2.82 -4.68 -16.88
CA GLN A 153 -2.91 -5.51 -15.67
C GLN A 153 -2.35 -4.80 -14.44
N HIS A 154 -1.29 -4.00 -14.61
CA HIS A 154 -0.69 -3.24 -13.51
C HIS A 154 -1.62 -2.15 -12.97
N LYS A 155 -2.58 -1.68 -13.75
CA LYS A 155 -3.57 -0.68 -13.30
C LYS A 155 -4.75 -1.28 -12.55
N ILE A 156 -5.03 -2.58 -12.71
CA ILE A 156 -6.21 -3.24 -12.11
C ILE A 156 -6.29 -3.04 -10.59
N PRO A 157 -5.22 -3.24 -9.79
CA PRO A 157 -5.29 -3.02 -8.35
C PRO A 157 -5.68 -1.60 -7.95
N PHE A 158 -5.33 -0.61 -8.75
CA PHE A 158 -5.73 0.78 -8.51
C PHE A 158 -7.20 1.00 -8.92
N LEU A 159 -7.55 0.64 -10.16
CA LEU A 159 -8.86 0.94 -10.73
C LEU A 159 -10.00 0.14 -10.09
N GLU A 160 -9.73 -1.15 -9.78
CA GLU A 160 -10.73 -2.08 -9.24
C GLU A 160 -10.58 -2.33 -7.74
N GLY A 161 -9.44 -2.00 -7.17
CA GLY A 161 -9.17 -2.09 -5.72
C GLY A 161 -9.26 -0.73 -5.06
N ALA A 162 -8.20 0.08 -5.18
CA ALA A 162 -8.07 1.35 -4.47
C ALA A 162 -9.18 2.37 -4.77
N PHE A 163 -9.69 2.41 -6.02
CA PHE A 163 -10.71 3.37 -6.42
C PHE A 163 -12.14 2.81 -6.38
N LYS A 164 -12.32 1.61 -5.81
CA LYS A 164 -13.61 0.95 -5.58
C LYS A 164 -13.63 0.28 -4.22
N LEU A 165 -13.57 1.08 -3.17
CA LEU A 165 -13.64 0.61 -1.79
C LEU A 165 -15.09 0.24 -1.41
N THR A 166 -15.22 -0.64 -0.42
CA THR A 166 -16.50 -1.16 0.05
C THR A 166 -16.87 -0.71 1.46
N GLY A 167 -15.90 -0.16 2.20
CA GLY A 167 -16.03 0.25 3.60
C GLY A 167 -16.72 1.61 3.83
N GLY A 168 -17.39 2.20 2.84
CA GLY A 168 -18.15 3.45 2.98
C GLY A 168 -17.36 4.74 2.67
N THR A 169 -16.07 4.64 2.32
CA THR A 169 -15.26 5.78 1.86
C THR A 169 -15.11 5.82 0.34
N GLU A 170 -15.64 4.83 -0.36
CA GLU A 170 -15.76 4.68 -1.82
C GLU A 170 -14.45 4.52 -2.56
N LYS A 171 -13.40 5.27 -2.21
CA LYS A 171 -12.09 5.23 -2.87
C LYS A 171 -10.98 5.69 -1.95
N ALA A 172 -9.75 5.26 -2.25
CA ALA A 172 -8.55 5.74 -1.57
C ALA A 172 -8.46 7.28 -1.68
N SER A 173 -8.07 7.93 -0.58
CA SER A 173 -8.04 9.39 -0.47
C SER A 173 -6.97 10.05 -1.33
N ALA A 174 -5.91 9.30 -1.65
CA ALA A 174 -4.79 9.80 -2.44
C ALA A 174 -4.11 8.69 -3.22
N VAL A 175 -3.39 9.07 -4.24
CA VAL A 175 -2.51 8.19 -5.01
C VAL A 175 -1.14 8.84 -5.19
N MET A 176 -0.09 8.06 -5.04
CA MET A 176 1.29 8.51 -5.29
C MET A 176 1.72 8.01 -6.67
N PRO A 177 2.06 8.90 -7.61
CA PRO A 177 2.62 8.49 -8.89
C PRO A 177 4.04 7.99 -8.72
N TYR A 178 4.45 7.08 -9.61
CA TYR A 178 5.81 6.55 -9.61
C TYR A 178 6.75 7.38 -10.49
N TYR A 179 8.05 7.25 -10.25
CA TYR A 179 9.08 8.07 -10.90
C TYR A 179 9.49 7.57 -12.29
N THR A 180 8.99 6.39 -12.71
CA THR A 180 9.40 5.77 -13.95
C THR A 180 8.77 6.40 -15.18
N ILE A 181 9.46 6.23 -16.30
CA ILE A 181 8.91 6.43 -17.64
C ILE A 181 8.33 5.07 -18.06
N SER A 182 7.03 5.04 -18.30
CA SER A 182 6.35 3.84 -18.83
C SER A 182 6.70 3.68 -20.31
N TYR A 183 7.07 2.47 -20.72
CA TYR A 183 7.57 2.19 -22.07
C TYR A 183 6.76 1.09 -22.77
#